data_144ff092692432b8409ee7811b0d912d
#
_entry.id   144ff092692432b8409ee7811b0d912d
#
_cell.length_a   1.000
_cell.length_b   1.000
_cell.length_c   1.000
_cell.angle_alpha   90.00
_cell.angle_beta   90.00
_cell.angle_gamma   90.00
#
_symmetry.space_group_name_H-M   'P 1'
#
loop_
_entity.id
_entity.type
_entity.pdbx_description
1 polymer ?
#
loop_
_entity_poly.entity_id
_entity_poly.type
_entity_poly.pdbx_seq_one_letter_code
_entity_poly.pdbx_strand_id
1 'polypeptide(L)'
;GPSLVEAVFRCALWRWFGVLFWFLLLGAAGALLYRLTSLSAQGEARKTIPEKQSEAAAFFTALLNWPVAHLMTFGMALAANFDTVLSAWREWYKSGGARLDIGFLGAAARASVDCELAEEDAYAIDGPAQAPALLELRDAMSLVWRILLLWLAVLSIFVLAGFVN
;
A
#
# COMPACT_ATOMS: atom_id res chain seq x y z
N GLY A 1 -4.54 -11.27 -12.41
CA GLY A 1 -5.67 -11.38 -11.54
C GLY A 1 -5.58 -10.55 -10.26
N PRO A 2 -6.61 -10.60 -9.43
CA PRO A 2 -6.71 -9.77 -8.22
C PRO A 2 -5.52 -9.92 -7.25
N SER A 3 -4.89 -11.07 -7.24
CA SER A 3 -3.69 -11.33 -6.42
C SER A 3 -2.46 -10.53 -6.86
N LEU A 4 -2.38 -10.16 -8.14
CA LEU A 4 -1.24 -9.43 -8.70
C LEU A 4 -1.29 -7.95 -8.30
N VAL A 5 -2.46 -7.31 -8.36
CA VAL A 5 -2.68 -5.95 -7.88
C VAL A 5 -2.35 -5.85 -6.39
N GLU A 6 -2.86 -6.79 -5.60
CA GLU A 6 -2.59 -6.84 -4.16
C GLU A 6 -1.10 -7.02 -3.86
N ALA A 7 -0.39 -7.87 -4.61
CA ALA A 7 1.04 -8.05 -4.46
C ALA A 7 1.83 -6.79 -4.76
N VAL A 8 1.47 -6.04 -5.81
CA VAL A 8 2.10 -4.75 -6.17
C VAL A 8 1.95 -3.75 -5.04
N PHE A 9 0.73 -3.56 -4.52
CA PHE A 9 0.48 -2.61 -3.43
C PHE A 9 1.17 -3.03 -2.13
N ARG A 10 1.20 -4.32 -1.82
CA ARG A 10 1.93 -4.85 -0.67
C ARG A 10 3.44 -4.64 -0.79
N CYS A 11 4.02 -4.87 -1.96
CA CYS A 11 5.43 -4.58 -2.23
C CYS A 11 5.72 -3.08 -2.13
N ALA A 12 4.85 -2.23 -2.68
CA ALA A 12 4.99 -0.78 -2.58
C ALA A 12 4.94 -0.29 -1.13
N LEU A 13 3.99 -0.82 -0.33
CA LEU A 13 3.88 -0.53 1.10
C LEU A 13 5.18 -0.84 1.83
N TRP A 14 5.73 -2.04 1.65
CA TRP A 14 6.92 -2.49 2.39
C TRP A 14 8.22 -1.85 1.91
N ARG A 15 8.32 -1.55 0.62
CA ARG A 15 9.57 -1.08 0.02
C ARG A 15 9.71 0.44 0.06
N TRP A 16 8.62 1.17 -0.15
CA TRP A 16 8.63 2.62 -0.34
C TRP A 16 7.91 3.36 0.77
N PHE A 17 6.62 3.10 0.92
CA PHE A 17 5.77 3.88 1.82
C PHE A 17 6.11 3.68 3.29
N GLY A 18 6.36 2.46 3.72
CA GLY A 18 6.72 2.16 5.10
C GLY A 18 8.04 2.80 5.50
N VAL A 19 9.05 2.70 4.63
CA VAL A 19 10.37 3.29 4.89
C VAL A 19 10.28 4.81 4.94
N LEU A 20 9.61 5.44 3.97
CA LEU A 20 9.43 6.90 3.92
C LEU A 20 8.65 7.42 5.13
N PHE A 21 7.58 6.75 5.52
CA PHE A 21 6.77 7.15 6.66
C PHE A 21 7.58 7.15 7.97
N TRP A 22 8.28 6.05 8.24
CA TRP A 22 9.06 5.93 9.46
C TRP A 22 10.33 6.78 9.44
N PHE A 23 10.89 7.03 8.27
CA PHE A 23 11.97 8.01 8.10
C PHE A 23 11.52 9.41 8.51
N LEU A 24 10.31 9.81 8.11
CA LEU A 24 9.75 11.10 8.48
C LEU A 24 9.49 11.25 9.97
N LEU A 25 8.95 10.19 10.59
CA LEU A 25 8.51 10.24 11.98
C LEU A 25 9.68 10.16 12.97
N LEU A 26 10.65 9.31 12.71
CA LEU A 26 11.77 8.95 13.59
C LEU A 26 13.15 9.14 12.93
N GLY A 27 13.21 9.72 11.74
CA GLY A 27 14.46 9.87 10.99
C GLY A 27 15.04 8.54 10.52
N ALA A 28 16.36 8.52 10.31
CA ALA A 28 17.08 7.35 9.82
C ALA A 28 16.92 6.12 10.71
N ALA A 29 16.81 6.31 12.03
CA ALA A 29 16.60 5.21 12.98
C ALA A 29 15.26 4.51 12.76
N GLY A 30 14.18 5.25 12.48
CA GLY A 30 12.86 4.71 12.18
C GLY A 30 12.83 3.90 10.90
N ALA A 31 13.45 4.39 9.84
CA ALA A 31 13.58 3.69 8.57
C ALA A 31 14.33 2.36 8.74
N LEU A 32 15.42 2.38 9.50
CA LEU A 32 16.25 1.22 9.76
C LEU A 32 15.51 0.18 10.61
N LEU A 33 14.82 0.61 11.65
CA LEU A 33 14.01 -0.25 12.51
C LEU A 33 12.88 -0.92 11.70
N TYR A 34 12.16 -0.14 10.88
CA TYR A 34 11.13 -0.67 10.01
C TYR A 34 11.68 -1.70 9.03
N ARG A 35 12.85 -1.41 8.43
CA ARG A 35 13.48 -2.30 7.46
C ARG A 35 13.94 -3.60 8.10
N LEU A 36 14.55 -3.54 9.28
CA LEU A 36 15.00 -4.73 10.03
C LEU A 36 13.81 -5.60 10.44
N THR A 37 12.75 -5.03 11.00
CA THR A 37 11.55 -5.78 11.38
C THR A 37 10.86 -6.42 10.18
N SER A 38 10.75 -5.71 9.06
CA SER A 38 10.14 -6.24 7.85
C SER A 38 10.95 -7.38 7.23
N LEU A 39 12.28 -7.29 7.26
CA LEU A 39 13.17 -8.37 6.78
C LEU A 39 13.14 -9.59 7.70
N SER A 40 13.05 -9.39 9.03
CA SER A 40 12.94 -10.49 10.01
C SER A 40 11.61 -11.23 9.90
N ALA A 41 10.53 -10.53 9.49
CA ALA A 41 9.22 -11.14 9.30
C ALA A 41 9.07 -11.87 7.96
N GLN A 42 9.98 -11.64 7.01
CA GLN A 42 9.90 -12.13 5.64
C GLN A 42 11.13 -12.94 5.24
N GLY A 43 10.93 -13.91 4.34
CA GLY A 43 12.00 -14.63 3.67
C GLY A 43 12.70 -15.71 4.48
N GLU A 44 13.95 -15.95 4.13
CA GLU A 44 14.80 -16.99 4.71
C GLU A 44 15.11 -16.78 6.20
N ALA A 45 15.15 -15.51 6.65
CA ALA A 45 15.36 -15.17 8.04
C ALA A 45 14.28 -15.76 8.96
N ARG A 46 13.03 -15.88 8.50
CA ARG A 46 11.95 -16.51 9.25
C ARG A 46 12.20 -17.99 9.56
N LYS A 47 12.96 -18.69 8.71
CA LYS A 47 13.30 -20.12 8.89
C LYS A 47 14.38 -20.35 9.94
N THR A 48 15.19 -19.32 10.19
CA THR A 48 16.37 -19.41 11.08
C THR A 48 16.07 -18.91 12.50
N ILE A 49 14.94 -18.19 12.70
CA ILE A 49 14.55 -17.58 13.97
C ILE A 49 13.56 -18.50 14.71
N PRO A 50 13.68 -18.67 16.05
CA PRO A 50 12.70 -19.42 16.85
C PRO A 50 11.28 -18.93 16.67
N GLU A 51 10.28 -19.83 16.65
CA GLU A 51 8.86 -19.54 16.38
C GLU A 51 8.32 -18.34 17.18
N LYS A 52 8.61 -18.26 18.46
CA LYS A 52 8.17 -17.17 19.34
C LYS A 52 8.70 -15.80 18.93
N GLN A 53 9.92 -15.74 18.40
CA GLN A 53 10.51 -14.49 17.91
C GLN A 53 9.97 -14.12 16.53
N SER A 54 9.64 -15.10 15.69
CA SER A 54 9.02 -14.85 14.39
C SER A 54 7.59 -14.33 14.52
N GLU A 55 6.83 -14.79 15.51
CA GLU A 55 5.49 -14.27 15.82
C GLU A 55 5.57 -12.82 16.34
N ALA A 56 6.51 -12.54 17.23
CA ALA A 56 6.72 -11.17 17.71
C ALA A 56 7.14 -10.24 16.56
N ALA A 57 8.06 -10.65 15.69
CA ALA A 57 8.47 -9.88 14.52
C ALA A 57 7.32 -9.63 13.56
N ALA A 58 6.46 -10.64 13.33
CA ALA A 58 5.27 -10.51 12.50
C ALA A 58 4.25 -9.53 13.11
N PHE A 59 4.04 -9.59 14.43
CA PHE A 59 3.16 -8.66 15.14
C PHE A 59 3.69 -7.23 15.07
N PHE A 60 4.98 -7.02 15.32
CA PHE A 60 5.60 -5.69 15.20
C PHE A 60 5.54 -5.15 13.78
N THR A 61 5.77 -5.99 12.78
CA THR A 61 5.64 -5.61 11.38
C THR A 61 4.21 -5.22 11.03
N ALA A 62 3.21 -5.98 11.50
CA ALA A 62 1.80 -5.65 11.31
C ALA A 62 1.43 -4.32 11.98
N LEU A 63 1.92 -4.10 13.21
CA LEU A 63 1.71 -2.85 13.95
C LEU A 63 2.35 -1.65 13.23
N LEU A 64 3.55 -1.80 12.71
CA LEU A 64 4.26 -0.76 11.97
C LEU A 64 3.63 -0.50 10.59
N ASN A 65 3.08 -1.50 9.95
CA ASN A 65 2.40 -1.38 8.65
C ASN A 65 0.99 -0.78 8.77
N TRP A 66 0.33 -0.97 9.89
CA TRP A 66 -1.05 -0.54 10.09
C TRP A 66 -1.29 0.96 9.80
N PRO A 67 -0.54 1.92 10.42
CA PRO A 67 -0.74 3.34 10.14
C PRO A 67 -0.37 3.69 8.69
N VAL A 68 0.68 3.07 8.15
CA VAL A 68 1.13 3.32 6.77
C VAL A 68 0.07 2.85 5.77
N ALA A 69 -0.53 1.67 5.99
CA ALA A 69 -1.58 1.13 5.13
C ALA A 69 -2.84 2.03 5.14
N HIS A 70 -3.22 2.60 6.28
CA HIS A 70 -4.33 3.55 6.36
C HIS A 70 -4.05 4.84 5.59
N LEU A 71 -2.84 5.40 5.75
CA LEU A 71 -2.44 6.58 5.00
C LEU A 71 -2.34 6.31 3.50
N MET A 72 -1.86 5.14 3.12
CA MET A 72 -1.80 4.72 1.72
C MET A 72 -3.19 4.56 1.12
N THR A 73 -4.14 3.97 1.86
CA THR A 73 -5.55 3.86 1.44
C THR A 73 -6.20 5.25 1.33
N PHE A 74 -5.89 6.15 2.26
CA PHE A 74 -6.37 7.54 2.20
C PHE A 74 -5.78 8.28 1.00
N GLY A 75 -4.47 8.11 0.73
CA GLY A 75 -3.83 8.65 -0.46
C GLY A 75 -4.45 8.10 -1.76
N MET A 76 -4.83 6.84 -1.76
CA MET A 76 -5.54 6.21 -2.87
C MET A 76 -6.94 6.81 -3.07
N ALA A 77 -7.67 7.06 -1.98
CA ALA A 77 -8.97 7.72 -2.03
C ALA A 77 -8.88 9.14 -2.64
N LEU A 78 -7.79 9.86 -2.36
CA LEU A 78 -7.55 11.18 -2.93
C LEU A 78 -7.06 11.13 -4.38
N ALA A 79 -6.26 10.12 -4.74
CA ALA A 79 -5.63 10.00 -6.06
C ALA A 79 -6.51 9.32 -7.11
N ALA A 80 -7.47 8.51 -6.69
CA ALA A 80 -8.39 7.79 -7.55
C ALA A 80 -9.84 8.22 -7.26
N ASN A 81 -10.71 7.28 -6.93
CA ASN A 81 -12.12 7.54 -6.65
C ASN A 81 -12.42 7.33 -5.15
N PHE A 82 -12.73 8.44 -4.47
CA PHE A 82 -12.96 8.44 -3.01
C PHE A 82 -14.07 7.48 -2.58
N ASP A 83 -15.20 7.49 -3.29
CA ASP A 83 -16.36 6.65 -2.96
C ASP A 83 -16.06 5.17 -3.12
N THR A 84 -15.34 4.80 -4.18
CA THR A 84 -14.95 3.40 -4.46
C THR A 84 -14.02 2.85 -3.38
N VAL A 85 -13.01 3.63 -3.00
CA VAL A 85 -12.05 3.22 -1.96
C VAL A 85 -12.73 3.14 -0.60
N LEU A 86 -13.56 4.11 -0.25
CA LEU A 86 -14.26 4.15 1.03
C LEU A 86 -15.30 3.03 1.16
N SER A 87 -16.02 2.71 0.08
CA SER A 87 -16.98 1.60 0.06
C SER A 87 -16.28 0.25 0.22
N ALA A 88 -15.18 0.01 -0.50
CA ALA A 88 -14.37 -1.20 -0.39
C ALA A 88 -13.77 -1.35 1.02
N TRP A 89 -13.28 -0.28 1.60
CA TRP A 89 -12.77 -0.27 2.97
C TRP A 89 -13.87 -0.59 4.00
N ARG A 90 -15.05 0.02 3.87
CA ARG A 90 -16.20 -0.21 4.74
C ARG A 90 -16.74 -1.65 4.63
N GLU A 91 -16.79 -2.19 3.42
CA GLU A 91 -17.20 -3.57 3.15
C GLU A 91 -16.23 -4.57 3.80
N TRP A 92 -14.94 -4.33 3.69
CA TRP A 92 -13.92 -5.18 4.29
C TRP A 92 -14.05 -5.22 5.82
N TYR A 93 -14.29 -4.08 6.47
CA TYR A 93 -14.54 -4.04 7.92
C TYR A 93 -15.82 -4.77 8.33
N LYS A 94 -16.87 -4.71 7.54
CA LYS A 94 -18.12 -5.44 7.79
C LYS A 94 -17.95 -6.96 7.65
N SER A 95 -17.07 -7.42 6.78
CA SER A 95 -16.77 -8.85 6.57
C SER A 95 -15.91 -9.49 7.67
N GLY A 96 -15.59 -8.75 8.74
CA GLY A 96 -14.87 -9.28 9.89
C GLY A 96 -13.36 -9.22 9.78
N GLY A 97 -12.81 -8.30 8.98
CA GLY A 97 -11.38 -8.09 8.86
C GLY A 97 -10.70 -7.76 10.20
N ALA A 98 -9.58 -8.41 10.48
CA ALA A 98 -8.85 -8.21 11.72
C ALA A 98 -8.27 -6.79 11.79
N ARG A 99 -8.27 -6.19 12.98
CA ARG A 99 -7.84 -4.79 13.19
C ARG A 99 -6.40 -4.48 12.75
N LEU A 100 -5.51 -5.46 12.81
CA LEU A 100 -4.09 -5.31 12.44
C LEU A 100 -3.75 -5.92 11.07
N ASP A 101 -4.74 -6.44 10.35
CA ASP A 101 -4.53 -6.96 9.01
C ASP A 101 -4.58 -5.81 7.98
N ILE A 102 -3.69 -5.84 7.01
CA ILE A 102 -3.61 -4.88 5.92
C ILE A 102 -4.40 -5.32 4.68
N GLY A 103 -5.25 -6.34 4.80
CA GLY A 103 -6.08 -6.87 3.71
C GLY A 103 -7.03 -5.81 3.10
N PHE A 104 -7.45 -4.81 3.89
CA PHE A 104 -8.24 -3.69 3.41
C PHE A 104 -7.51 -2.86 2.32
N LEU A 105 -6.18 -2.75 2.40
CA LEU A 105 -5.38 -2.08 1.37
C LEU A 105 -5.49 -2.80 0.03
N GLY A 106 -5.40 -4.14 0.04
CA GLY A 106 -5.57 -4.96 -1.16
C GLY A 106 -6.99 -4.87 -1.74
N ALA A 107 -8.02 -4.84 -0.87
CA ALA A 107 -9.40 -4.67 -1.30
C ALA A 107 -9.65 -3.29 -1.94
N ALA A 108 -9.13 -2.23 -1.32
CA ALA A 108 -9.22 -0.87 -1.85
C ALA A 108 -8.46 -0.72 -3.17
N ALA A 109 -7.26 -1.31 -3.27
CA ALA A 109 -6.45 -1.29 -4.49
C ALA A 109 -7.15 -1.98 -5.66
N ARG A 110 -7.73 -3.17 -5.44
CA ARG A 110 -8.51 -3.88 -6.44
C ARG A 110 -9.70 -3.07 -6.92
N ALA A 111 -10.50 -2.55 -5.99
CA ALA A 111 -11.67 -1.75 -6.30
C ALA A 111 -11.30 -0.49 -7.12
N SER A 112 -10.18 0.15 -6.83
CA SER A 112 -9.70 1.32 -7.58
C SER A 112 -9.25 0.96 -8.99
N VAL A 113 -8.50 -0.13 -9.16
CA VAL A 113 -8.05 -0.62 -10.47
C VAL A 113 -9.23 -1.09 -11.32
N ASP A 114 -10.16 -1.84 -10.74
CA ASP A 114 -11.37 -2.29 -11.43
C ASP A 114 -12.24 -1.11 -11.90
N CYS A 115 -12.31 -0.04 -11.10
CA CYS A 115 -13.03 1.18 -11.46
C CYS A 115 -12.34 1.92 -12.62
N GLU A 116 -11.00 2.08 -12.59
CA GLU A 116 -10.24 2.69 -13.69
C GLU A 116 -10.37 1.90 -15.00
N LEU A 117 -10.28 0.56 -14.91
CA LEU A 117 -10.47 -0.32 -16.09
C LEU A 117 -11.89 -0.21 -16.67
N ALA A 118 -12.91 -0.18 -15.83
CA ALA A 118 -14.30 -0.01 -16.28
C ALA A 118 -14.53 1.35 -16.96
N GLU A 119 -13.88 2.41 -16.49
CA GLU A 119 -13.92 3.72 -17.13
C GLU A 119 -13.16 3.70 -18.47
N GLU A 120 -12.00 3.04 -18.56
CA GLU A 120 -11.21 2.94 -19.79
C GLU A 120 -11.94 2.12 -20.84
N ASP A 121 -12.59 1.01 -20.47
CA ASP A 121 -13.42 0.19 -21.38
C ASP A 121 -14.63 0.97 -21.91
N ALA A 122 -15.21 1.86 -21.12
CA ALA A 122 -16.32 2.72 -21.56
C ALA A 122 -15.90 3.74 -22.63
N TYR A 123 -14.62 4.10 -22.69
CA TYR A 123 -14.07 5.05 -23.67
C TYR A 123 -13.30 4.37 -24.81
N ALA A 124 -13.01 3.07 -24.72
CA ALA A 124 -12.25 2.33 -25.73
C ALA A 124 -13.13 1.99 -26.94
N ILE A 125 -13.09 2.85 -27.95
CA ILE A 125 -13.56 2.55 -29.29
C ILE A 125 -12.35 2.02 -30.08
N ASP A 126 -12.32 0.69 -30.32
CA ASP A 126 -11.37 0.00 -31.22
C ASP A 126 -9.86 0.17 -30.93
N GLY A 127 -9.36 -0.46 -29.86
CA GLY A 127 -7.94 -0.69 -29.66
C GLY A 127 -7.57 -2.19 -29.70
N PRO A 128 -6.33 -2.57 -30.07
CA PRO A 128 -5.91 -3.97 -30.03
C PRO A 128 -6.02 -4.50 -28.60
N ALA A 129 -6.70 -5.64 -28.43
CA ALA A 129 -6.91 -6.30 -27.16
C ALA A 129 -5.57 -6.63 -26.50
N GLN A 130 -5.16 -5.84 -25.53
CA GLN A 130 -4.02 -6.15 -24.67
C GLN A 130 -4.44 -7.22 -23.66
N ALA A 131 -3.49 -8.07 -23.25
CA ALA A 131 -3.77 -9.07 -22.23
C ALA A 131 -4.27 -8.40 -20.94
N PRO A 132 -5.44 -8.77 -20.37
CA PRO A 132 -6.06 -8.09 -19.25
C PRO A 132 -5.13 -7.97 -18.04
N ALA A 133 -4.27 -8.96 -17.80
CA ALA A 133 -3.29 -8.92 -16.72
C ALA A 133 -2.22 -7.81 -16.88
N LEU A 134 -1.89 -7.41 -18.10
CA LEU A 134 -0.94 -6.32 -18.36
C LEU A 134 -1.58 -4.94 -18.13
N LEU A 135 -2.86 -4.80 -18.46
CA LEU A 135 -3.62 -3.57 -18.18
C LEU A 135 -3.77 -3.35 -16.67
N GLU A 136 -4.19 -4.38 -15.92
CA GLU A 136 -4.29 -4.34 -14.47
C GLU A 136 -2.95 -3.95 -13.82
N LEU A 137 -1.83 -4.51 -14.31
CA LEU A 137 -0.51 -4.19 -13.78
C LEU A 137 -0.10 -2.74 -14.09
N ARG A 138 -0.36 -2.27 -15.31
CA ARG A 138 -0.08 -0.89 -15.72
C ARG A 138 -0.82 0.10 -14.84
N ASP A 139 -2.11 -0.14 -14.60
CA ASP A 139 -2.95 0.77 -13.82
C ASP A 139 -2.62 0.70 -12.34
N ALA A 140 -2.34 -0.48 -11.80
CA ALA A 140 -1.83 -0.62 -10.44
C ALA A 140 -0.51 0.14 -10.23
N MET A 141 0.42 0.06 -11.18
CA MET A 141 1.69 0.80 -11.11
C MET A 141 1.48 2.31 -11.26
N SER A 142 0.58 2.74 -12.14
CA SER A 142 0.20 4.15 -12.30
C SER A 142 -0.38 4.72 -11.00
N LEU A 143 -1.27 3.96 -10.36
CA LEU A 143 -1.90 4.37 -9.11
C LEU A 143 -0.88 4.47 -7.97
N VAL A 144 0.01 3.48 -7.83
CA VAL A 144 1.13 3.53 -6.86
C VAL A 144 2.00 4.77 -7.09
N TRP A 145 2.30 5.11 -8.34
CA TRP A 145 3.10 6.26 -8.70
C TRP A 145 2.41 7.59 -8.34
N ARG A 146 1.11 7.70 -8.60
CA ARG A 146 0.29 8.86 -8.20
C ARG A 146 0.29 9.06 -6.69
N ILE A 147 0.09 7.98 -5.92
CA ILE A 147 0.12 8.03 -4.46
C ILE A 147 1.51 8.44 -3.96
N LEU A 148 2.58 7.92 -4.56
CA LEU A 148 3.95 8.28 -4.21
C LEU A 148 4.22 9.77 -4.45
N LEU A 149 3.82 10.31 -5.60
CA LEU A 149 3.95 11.73 -5.91
C LEU A 149 3.16 12.61 -4.95
N LEU A 150 1.94 12.20 -4.60
CA LEU A 150 1.12 12.89 -3.59
C LEU A 150 1.84 12.91 -2.23
N TRP A 151 2.40 11.79 -1.81
CA TRP A 151 3.18 11.72 -0.58
C TRP A 151 4.41 12.61 -0.61
N LEU A 152 5.17 12.62 -1.70
CA LEU A 152 6.33 13.49 -1.87
C LEU A 152 5.94 14.96 -1.86
N ALA A 153 4.80 15.32 -2.44
CA ALA A 153 4.29 16.69 -2.38
C ALA A 153 3.93 17.12 -0.95
N VAL A 154 3.21 16.25 -0.21
CA VAL A 154 2.87 16.49 1.19
C VAL A 154 4.14 16.61 2.03
N LEU A 155 5.12 15.73 1.82
CA LEU A 155 6.42 15.77 2.45
C LEU A 155 7.16 17.08 2.20
N SER A 156 7.20 17.51 0.94
CA SER A 156 7.83 18.77 0.54
C SER A 156 7.20 19.96 1.29
N ILE A 157 5.87 19.96 1.43
CA ILE A 157 5.16 21.01 2.18
C ILE A 157 5.57 20.98 3.66
N PHE A 158 5.65 19.81 4.29
CA PHE A 158 6.07 19.68 5.69
C PHE A 158 7.51 20.14 5.92
N VAL A 159 8.42 19.82 5.00
CA VAL A 159 9.81 20.28 5.07
C VAL A 159 9.89 21.80 4.89
N LEU A 160 9.18 22.37 3.91
CA LEU A 160 9.12 23.80 3.68
C LEU A 160 8.47 24.57 4.83
N ALA A 161 7.49 23.97 5.49
CA ALA A 161 6.85 24.53 6.69
C ALA A 161 7.72 24.44 7.95
N GLY A 162 8.92 23.83 7.87
CA GLY A 162 9.85 23.72 8.98
C GLY A 162 9.47 22.71 10.07
N PHE A 163 8.59 21.77 9.77
CA PHE A 163 8.19 20.70 10.71
C PHE A 163 9.20 19.56 10.79
N VAL A 164 10.08 19.44 9.79
CA VAL A 164 11.14 18.43 9.73
C VAL A 164 12.46 19.17 9.73
N ASN A 165 13.17 19.10 10.84
CA ASN A 165 14.51 19.69 10.98
C ASN A 165 15.57 18.58 10.94
#